data_d22e68f30582b2a18c14e725398134f1
#
_entry.id   d22e68f30582b2a18c14e725398134f1
#
_cell.length_a   1.000
_cell.length_b   1.000
_cell.length_c   1.000
_cell.angle_alpha   90.00
_cell.angle_beta   90.00
_cell.angle_gamma   90.00
#
_symmetry.space_group_name_H-M   'P 1'
#
loop_
_entity.id
_entity.type
_entity.pdbx_description
1 polymer ?
#
loop_
_entity_poly.entity_id
_entity_poly.type
_entity_poly.pdbx_seq_one_letter_code
_entity_poly.pdbx_strand_id
1 'polypeptide(L)'
;MLLSEHFICPSVQFLSAGRFVSRNGTPHPRRCLPETVLLTGFAGEMSIRQEEREYTLRRGEYLLLQPQRIHVGTAPVSDGQSHFWCHFLPQTPPALPEYGQLPEPERFFVLFRQLIDTAYRGELSPPLRQSLCDRYTEILLCELAAANTAVPEADAHHRKRQVLVQAIREWVKENRRGDLSVQRCAAAFQYNPDYLTQLFKAETGEPLRHYMIGCRLQEAKRLLLNTDLHVAEIAYQVGFQDVKHFMKTFKQWESVTPSAYRQTHYRTHINTE
;
A
#
# COMPACT_ATOMS: atom_id res chain seq x y z
N MET A 1 3.93 -27.40 -5.58
CA MET A 1 5.30 -27.04 -5.98
C MET A 1 5.50 -25.60 -5.51
N LEU A 2 6.27 -25.41 -4.45
CA LEU A 2 6.45 -24.13 -3.77
C LEU A 2 7.26 -23.17 -4.66
N LEU A 3 6.63 -22.08 -5.13
CA LEU A 3 7.29 -20.98 -5.84
C LEU A 3 8.12 -20.07 -4.90
N SER A 4 8.43 -20.53 -3.67
CA SER A 4 8.85 -19.65 -2.57
C SER A 4 10.33 -19.27 -2.52
N GLU A 5 11.22 -19.82 -3.35
CA GLU A 5 12.66 -19.52 -3.21
C GLU A 5 13.34 -18.85 -4.41
N HIS A 6 12.70 -18.73 -5.59
CA HIS A 6 13.38 -18.21 -6.79
C HIS A 6 12.47 -17.40 -7.75
N PHE A 7 11.48 -16.63 -7.22
CA PHE A 7 10.82 -15.67 -8.11
C PHE A 7 11.78 -14.50 -8.37
N ILE A 8 12.51 -14.59 -9.48
CA ILE A 8 13.23 -13.44 -10.05
C ILE A 8 12.19 -12.66 -10.85
N CYS A 9 11.93 -11.41 -10.47
CA CYS A 9 11.08 -10.53 -11.27
C CYS A 9 11.62 -10.49 -12.71
N PRO A 10 10.84 -10.86 -13.72
CA PRO A 10 11.33 -10.85 -15.08
C PRO A 10 11.63 -9.44 -15.52
N SER A 11 12.84 -9.17 -16.00
CA SER A 11 13.14 -7.91 -16.67
C SER A 11 12.29 -7.81 -17.94
N VAL A 12 11.66 -6.66 -18.14
CA VAL A 12 10.73 -6.42 -19.24
C VAL A 12 11.07 -5.15 -20.00
N GLN A 13 10.69 -5.11 -21.27
CA GLN A 13 10.62 -3.89 -22.06
C GLN A 13 9.16 -3.50 -22.21
N PHE A 14 8.77 -2.39 -21.61
CA PHE A 14 7.45 -1.79 -21.78
C PHE A 14 7.27 -1.28 -23.22
N LEU A 15 6.10 -1.51 -23.79
CA LEU A 15 5.74 -1.02 -25.13
C LEU A 15 4.65 0.05 -25.06
N SER A 16 3.52 -0.25 -24.42
CA SER A 16 2.41 0.67 -24.28
C SER A 16 1.45 0.22 -23.19
N ALA A 17 0.69 1.15 -22.62
CA ALA A 17 -0.36 0.87 -21.65
C ALA A 17 -1.50 1.84 -21.78
N GLY A 18 -2.69 1.45 -21.33
CA GLY A 18 -3.85 2.32 -21.33
C GLY A 18 -5.05 1.71 -20.60
N ARG A 19 -6.14 2.47 -20.64
CA ARG A 19 -7.43 2.03 -20.16
C ARG A 19 -8.42 2.08 -21.33
N PHE A 20 -9.11 0.98 -21.56
CA PHE A 20 -10.23 0.89 -22.47
C PHE A 20 -11.54 1.12 -21.71
N VAL A 21 -12.47 1.83 -22.34
CA VAL A 21 -13.84 1.99 -21.86
C VAL A 21 -14.77 1.78 -23.05
N SER A 22 -15.65 0.78 -22.97
CA SER A 22 -16.63 0.48 -24.00
C SER A 22 -17.70 1.58 -24.05
N ARG A 23 -18.00 2.05 -25.28
CA ARG A 23 -19.11 2.98 -25.55
C ARG A 23 -20.15 2.41 -26.50
N ASN A 24 -19.82 1.37 -27.25
CA ASN A 24 -20.66 0.85 -28.33
C ASN A 24 -20.84 -0.68 -28.27
N GLY A 25 -20.52 -1.30 -27.15
CA GLY A 25 -20.66 -2.76 -26.99
C GLY A 25 -19.75 -3.60 -27.88
N THR A 26 -18.73 -3.01 -28.53
CA THR A 26 -17.85 -3.73 -29.46
C THR A 26 -17.01 -4.74 -28.70
N PRO A 27 -16.99 -6.03 -29.11
CA PRO A 27 -16.12 -7.02 -28.50
C PRO A 27 -14.65 -6.73 -28.77
N HIS A 28 -13.76 -7.34 -27.98
CA HIS A 28 -12.33 -7.24 -28.20
C HIS A 28 -11.95 -7.71 -29.61
N PRO A 29 -11.20 -6.93 -30.39
CA PRO A 29 -10.86 -7.29 -31.77
C PRO A 29 -9.99 -8.55 -31.83
N ARG A 30 -10.11 -9.30 -32.93
CA ARG A 30 -9.24 -10.44 -33.21
C ARG A 30 -7.82 -9.96 -33.50
N ARG A 31 -6.84 -10.45 -32.71
CA ARG A 31 -5.43 -10.07 -32.84
C ARG A 31 -4.52 -11.29 -32.64
N CYS A 32 -3.31 -11.18 -33.21
CA CYS A 32 -2.18 -12.04 -32.94
C CYS A 32 -0.98 -11.09 -32.79
N LEU A 33 -0.43 -10.97 -31.59
CA LEU A 33 0.59 -9.98 -31.26
C LEU A 33 1.91 -10.68 -30.90
N PRO A 34 3.07 -10.09 -31.22
CA PRO A 34 4.36 -10.67 -30.86
C PRO A 34 4.74 -10.45 -29.39
N GLU A 35 4.07 -9.56 -28.69
CA GLU A 35 4.29 -9.22 -27.29
C GLU A 35 3.29 -9.90 -26.34
N THR A 36 3.62 -9.91 -25.06
CA THR A 36 2.70 -10.28 -23.98
C THR A 36 1.79 -9.09 -23.63
N VAL A 37 0.51 -9.37 -23.37
CA VAL A 37 -0.44 -8.33 -22.93
C VAL A 37 -1.03 -8.70 -21.56
N LEU A 38 -0.86 -7.82 -20.60
CA LEU A 38 -1.58 -7.89 -19.32
C LEU A 38 -2.90 -7.12 -19.44
N LEU A 39 -4.02 -7.82 -19.26
CA LEU A 39 -5.35 -7.22 -19.12
C LEU A 39 -5.80 -7.31 -17.66
N THR A 40 -6.44 -6.25 -17.13
CA THR A 40 -7.05 -6.29 -15.79
C THR A 40 -8.44 -5.68 -15.81
N GLY A 41 -9.44 -6.42 -15.35
CA GLY A 41 -10.82 -5.97 -15.32
C GLY A 41 -11.04 -4.87 -14.27
N PHE A 42 -11.61 -3.75 -14.71
CA PHE A 42 -11.90 -2.60 -13.83
C PHE A 42 -13.41 -2.42 -13.57
N ALA A 43 -14.26 -2.56 -14.58
CA ALA A 43 -15.70 -2.48 -14.44
C ALA A 43 -16.39 -3.33 -15.51
N GLY A 44 -17.55 -3.90 -15.18
CA GLY A 44 -18.24 -4.84 -16.06
C GLY A 44 -17.47 -6.12 -16.29
N GLU A 45 -17.84 -6.84 -17.34
CA GLU A 45 -17.17 -8.08 -17.73
C GLU A 45 -16.87 -8.10 -19.23
N MET A 46 -15.84 -8.85 -19.63
CA MET A 46 -15.45 -9.06 -21.02
C MET A 46 -15.11 -10.53 -21.22
N SER A 47 -15.74 -11.15 -22.21
CA SER A 47 -15.39 -12.51 -22.66
C SER A 47 -14.36 -12.44 -23.76
N ILE A 48 -13.26 -13.17 -23.60
CA ILE A 48 -12.14 -13.24 -24.53
C ILE A 48 -11.65 -14.68 -24.64
N ARG A 49 -11.41 -15.12 -25.85
CA ARG A 49 -10.83 -16.42 -26.14
C ARG A 49 -9.41 -16.25 -26.63
N GLN A 50 -8.48 -17.01 -26.08
CA GLN A 50 -7.12 -17.19 -26.60
C GLN A 50 -6.94 -18.62 -27.03
N GLU A 51 -6.71 -18.84 -28.32
CA GLU A 51 -6.73 -20.16 -28.96
C GLU A 51 -8.05 -20.90 -28.60
N GLU A 52 -7.96 -22.05 -27.95
CA GLU A 52 -9.10 -22.90 -27.57
C GLU A 52 -9.64 -22.58 -26.16
N ARG A 53 -9.00 -21.65 -25.42
CA ARG A 53 -9.41 -21.33 -24.04
C ARG A 53 -10.20 -20.04 -24.00
N GLU A 54 -11.36 -20.10 -23.34
CA GLU A 54 -12.23 -18.95 -23.13
C GLU A 54 -12.11 -18.46 -21.68
N TYR A 55 -12.05 -17.13 -21.53
CA TYR A 55 -11.93 -16.44 -20.24
C TYR A 55 -13.01 -15.36 -20.15
N THR A 56 -13.54 -15.16 -18.95
CA THR A 56 -14.37 -13.99 -18.64
C THR A 56 -13.59 -13.13 -17.65
N LEU A 57 -13.21 -11.93 -18.08
CA LEU A 57 -12.45 -10.97 -17.27
C LEU A 57 -13.42 -10.04 -16.54
N ARG A 58 -13.48 -10.14 -15.22
CA ARG A 58 -14.31 -9.32 -14.33
C ARG A 58 -13.44 -8.33 -13.52
N ARG A 59 -14.10 -7.42 -12.81
CA ARG A 59 -13.38 -6.53 -11.89
C ARG A 59 -12.55 -7.31 -10.87
N GLY A 60 -11.27 -6.92 -10.73
CA GLY A 60 -10.35 -7.56 -9.80
C GLY A 60 -9.71 -8.85 -10.33
N GLU A 61 -9.90 -9.16 -11.61
CA GLU A 61 -9.26 -10.29 -12.28
C GLU A 61 -8.22 -9.80 -13.29
N TYR A 62 -7.25 -10.66 -13.60
CA TYR A 62 -6.27 -10.41 -14.66
C TYR A 62 -6.21 -11.55 -15.66
N LEU A 63 -5.75 -11.24 -16.87
CA LEU A 63 -5.48 -12.19 -17.94
C LEU A 63 -4.16 -11.80 -18.64
N LEU A 64 -3.23 -12.76 -18.74
CA LEU A 64 -2.00 -12.63 -19.51
C LEU A 64 -2.20 -13.28 -20.90
N LEU A 65 -2.32 -12.45 -21.93
CA LEU A 65 -2.34 -12.92 -23.30
C LEU A 65 -0.91 -13.22 -23.75
N GLN A 66 -0.72 -14.44 -24.18
CA GLN A 66 0.60 -14.94 -24.60
C GLN A 66 0.98 -14.45 -25.99
N PRO A 67 2.27 -14.20 -26.25
CA PRO A 67 2.72 -13.77 -27.57
C PRO A 67 2.43 -14.83 -28.63
N GLN A 68 2.21 -14.37 -29.87
CA GLN A 68 1.97 -15.17 -31.07
C GLN A 68 0.75 -16.11 -30.98
N ARG A 69 -0.15 -15.92 -30.01
CA ARG A 69 -1.45 -16.61 -29.91
C ARG A 69 -2.58 -15.72 -30.37
N ILE A 70 -3.52 -16.29 -31.11
CA ILE A 70 -4.72 -15.57 -31.52
C ILE A 70 -5.63 -15.39 -30.32
N HIS A 71 -6.08 -14.14 -30.11
CA HIS A 71 -7.11 -13.81 -29.14
C HIS A 71 -8.21 -12.95 -29.75
N VAL A 72 -9.44 -13.13 -29.27
CA VAL A 72 -10.64 -12.46 -29.79
C VAL A 72 -11.72 -12.37 -28.73
N GLY A 73 -12.45 -11.26 -28.67
CA GLY A 73 -13.67 -11.15 -27.87
C GLY A 73 -14.76 -12.08 -28.43
N THR A 74 -15.41 -12.86 -27.56
CA THR A 74 -16.43 -13.83 -27.95
C THR A 74 -17.85 -13.35 -27.77
N ALA A 75 -18.03 -12.24 -27.05
CA ALA A 75 -19.34 -11.61 -26.82
C ALA A 75 -19.25 -10.08 -26.84
N PRO A 76 -20.35 -9.39 -27.21
CA PRO A 76 -20.45 -7.96 -27.01
C PRO A 76 -20.24 -7.59 -25.52
N VAL A 77 -19.58 -6.47 -25.26
CA VAL A 77 -19.37 -5.96 -23.91
C VAL A 77 -20.45 -4.93 -23.55
N SER A 78 -20.81 -4.84 -22.25
CA SER A 78 -21.76 -3.82 -21.79
C SER A 78 -21.20 -2.40 -21.95
N ASP A 79 -22.08 -1.42 -22.09
CA ASP A 79 -21.68 -0.03 -22.04
C ASP A 79 -21.06 0.31 -20.68
N GLY A 80 -19.96 1.06 -20.69
CA GLY A 80 -19.17 1.33 -19.48
C GLY A 80 -18.25 0.21 -19.03
N GLN A 81 -18.26 -0.99 -19.67
CA GLN A 81 -17.23 -1.99 -19.41
C GLN A 81 -15.85 -1.36 -19.62
N SER A 82 -14.95 -1.61 -18.67
CA SER A 82 -13.59 -1.09 -18.79
C SER A 82 -12.54 -2.02 -18.19
N HIS A 83 -11.37 -1.97 -18.80
CA HIS A 83 -10.20 -2.72 -18.37
C HIS A 83 -8.93 -1.91 -18.61
N PHE A 84 -7.90 -2.16 -17.85
CA PHE A 84 -6.55 -1.69 -18.15
C PHE A 84 -5.83 -2.74 -19.00
N TRP A 85 -4.90 -2.25 -19.84
CA TRP A 85 -4.04 -3.08 -20.67
C TRP A 85 -2.61 -2.57 -20.68
N CYS A 86 -1.64 -3.49 -20.70
CA CYS A 86 -0.22 -3.19 -20.81
C CYS A 86 0.44 -4.21 -21.75
N HIS A 87 1.08 -3.71 -22.80
CA HIS A 87 1.88 -4.46 -23.74
C HIS A 87 3.36 -4.40 -23.35
N PHE A 88 4.03 -5.54 -23.30
CA PHE A 88 5.44 -5.61 -22.92
C PHE A 88 6.12 -6.86 -23.50
N LEU A 89 7.45 -6.80 -23.62
CA LEU A 89 8.31 -7.92 -24.01
C LEU A 89 9.07 -8.38 -22.77
N PRO A 90 8.76 -9.55 -22.18
CA PRO A 90 9.54 -10.11 -21.10
C PRO A 90 10.81 -10.75 -21.65
N GLN A 91 11.96 -10.58 -20.95
CA GLN A 91 13.20 -11.29 -21.31
C GLN A 91 13.08 -12.81 -21.09
N THR A 92 12.30 -13.20 -20.10
CA THR A 92 11.90 -14.59 -19.85
C THR A 92 10.40 -14.64 -19.60
N PRO A 93 9.69 -15.68 -20.09
CA PRO A 93 8.25 -15.80 -19.84
C PRO A 93 7.94 -15.68 -18.35
N PRO A 94 6.96 -14.85 -17.95
CA PRO A 94 6.59 -14.73 -16.55
C PRO A 94 6.09 -16.08 -16.02
N ALA A 95 6.64 -16.55 -14.90
CA ALA A 95 6.16 -17.74 -14.19
C ALA A 95 4.86 -17.44 -13.43
N LEU A 96 3.82 -17.02 -14.16
CA LEU A 96 2.51 -16.62 -13.64
C LEU A 96 1.40 -17.43 -14.33
N PRO A 97 0.30 -17.74 -13.62
CA PRO A 97 -0.90 -18.24 -14.29
C PRO A 97 -1.39 -17.27 -15.36
N GLU A 98 -1.90 -17.82 -16.47
CA GLU A 98 -2.46 -16.97 -17.54
C GLU A 98 -3.67 -16.14 -17.06
N TYR A 99 -4.43 -16.65 -16.08
CA TYR A 99 -5.62 -15.99 -15.52
C TYR A 99 -5.67 -16.16 -14.01
N GLY A 100 -6.14 -15.15 -13.30
CA GLY A 100 -6.26 -15.18 -11.84
C GLY A 100 -6.89 -13.93 -11.24
N GLN A 101 -6.90 -13.90 -9.90
CA GLN A 101 -7.42 -12.79 -9.10
C GLN A 101 -6.29 -11.81 -8.76
N LEU A 102 -6.61 -10.51 -8.76
CA LEU A 102 -5.72 -9.48 -8.21
C LEU A 102 -5.73 -9.57 -6.67
N PRO A 103 -4.56 -9.49 -6.01
CA PRO A 103 -4.49 -9.61 -4.55
C PRO A 103 -5.20 -8.47 -3.81
N GLU A 104 -4.98 -7.26 -4.26
CA GLU A 104 -5.55 -6.02 -3.75
C GLU A 104 -5.94 -5.13 -4.94
N PRO A 105 -7.14 -5.32 -5.53
CA PRO A 105 -7.51 -4.67 -6.79
C PRO A 105 -7.32 -3.14 -6.78
N GLU A 106 -7.68 -2.46 -5.70
CA GLU A 106 -7.57 -0.99 -5.63
C GLU A 106 -6.11 -0.52 -5.68
N ARG A 107 -5.22 -1.18 -4.93
CA ARG A 107 -3.79 -0.90 -4.96
C ARG A 107 -3.20 -1.19 -6.35
N PHE A 108 -3.58 -2.30 -6.94
CA PHE A 108 -3.13 -2.68 -8.28
C PHE A 108 -3.55 -1.64 -9.33
N PHE A 109 -4.78 -1.15 -9.27
CA PHE A 109 -5.27 -0.10 -10.16
C PHE A 109 -4.55 1.24 -9.96
N VAL A 110 -4.13 1.57 -8.75
CA VAL A 110 -3.30 2.76 -8.49
C VAL A 110 -1.95 2.62 -9.19
N LEU A 111 -1.26 1.49 -9.05
CA LEU A 111 0.02 1.21 -9.71
C LEU A 111 -0.13 1.25 -11.24
N PHE A 112 -1.22 0.69 -11.77
CA PHE A 112 -1.48 0.70 -13.21
C PHE A 112 -1.71 2.12 -13.76
N ARG A 113 -2.42 2.97 -13.01
CA ARG A 113 -2.59 4.40 -13.37
C ARG A 113 -1.25 5.14 -13.36
N GLN A 114 -0.38 4.88 -12.37
CA GLN A 114 0.97 5.47 -12.33
C GLN A 114 1.80 5.08 -13.55
N LEU A 115 1.71 3.83 -14.00
CA LEU A 115 2.34 3.39 -15.26
C LEU A 115 1.82 4.20 -16.44
N ILE A 116 0.49 4.32 -16.59
CA ILE A 116 -0.13 5.07 -17.70
C ILE A 116 0.28 6.54 -17.64
N ASP A 117 0.17 7.20 -16.48
CA ASP A 117 0.54 8.60 -16.32
C ASP A 117 2.02 8.81 -16.68
N THR A 118 2.90 7.89 -16.27
CA THR A 118 4.33 7.95 -16.61
C THR A 118 4.58 7.78 -18.11
N ALA A 119 3.88 6.85 -18.75
CA ALA A 119 4.02 6.58 -20.18
C ALA A 119 3.68 7.79 -21.05
N TYR A 120 2.71 8.60 -20.62
CA TYR A 120 2.25 9.79 -21.35
C TYR A 120 2.81 11.12 -20.83
N ARG A 121 3.70 11.09 -19.82
CA ARG A 121 4.32 12.30 -19.25
C ARG A 121 5.34 12.91 -20.24
N GLY A 122 4.96 14.01 -20.90
CA GLY A 122 5.78 14.69 -21.90
C GLY A 122 7.06 15.36 -21.37
N GLU A 123 7.11 15.68 -20.07
CA GLU A 123 8.24 16.33 -19.41
C GLU A 123 9.46 15.42 -19.20
N LEU A 124 9.27 14.10 -19.23
CA LEU A 124 10.35 13.13 -19.04
C LEU A 124 11.10 12.91 -20.35
N SER A 125 12.45 12.83 -20.26
CA SER A 125 13.24 12.37 -21.40
C SER A 125 12.85 10.96 -21.81
N PRO A 126 12.88 10.61 -23.12
CA PRO A 126 12.47 9.29 -23.58
C PRO A 126 13.15 8.11 -22.88
N PRO A 127 14.48 8.12 -22.63
CA PRO A 127 15.14 7.02 -21.92
C PRO A 127 14.69 6.87 -20.47
N LEU A 128 14.50 8.00 -19.76
CA LEU A 128 14.04 7.98 -18.38
C LEU A 128 12.58 7.48 -18.30
N ARG A 129 11.72 7.95 -19.19
CA ARG A 129 10.33 7.49 -19.28
C ARG A 129 10.26 6.00 -19.55
N GLN A 130 11.05 5.48 -20.51
CA GLN A 130 11.13 4.05 -20.79
C GLN A 130 11.54 3.25 -19.56
N SER A 131 12.64 3.65 -18.90
CA SER A 131 13.14 2.97 -17.70
C SER A 131 12.10 2.95 -16.57
N LEU A 132 11.37 4.04 -16.34
CA LEU A 132 10.31 4.09 -15.34
C LEU A 132 9.14 3.17 -15.69
N CYS A 133 8.70 3.16 -16.96
CA CYS A 133 7.63 2.29 -17.43
C CYS A 133 8.01 0.80 -17.32
N ASP A 134 9.25 0.44 -17.64
CA ASP A 134 9.79 -0.92 -17.43
C ASP A 134 9.65 -1.33 -15.96
N ARG A 135 10.09 -0.47 -15.02
CA ARG A 135 10.00 -0.74 -13.57
C ARG A 135 8.57 -0.85 -13.08
N TYR A 136 7.66 0.02 -13.53
CA TYR A 136 6.24 -0.10 -13.17
C TYR A 136 5.64 -1.41 -13.67
N THR A 137 5.99 -1.84 -14.89
CA THR A 137 5.52 -3.12 -15.44
C THR A 137 6.09 -4.31 -14.63
N GLU A 138 7.37 -4.27 -14.25
CA GLU A 138 7.99 -5.26 -13.36
C GLU A 138 7.28 -5.31 -11.98
N ILE A 139 6.95 -4.15 -11.39
CA ILE A 139 6.21 -4.08 -10.12
C ILE A 139 4.84 -4.75 -10.25
N LEU A 140 4.07 -4.47 -11.32
CA LEU A 140 2.78 -5.11 -11.56
C LEU A 140 2.90 -6.64 -11.65
N LEU A 141 3.91 -7.15 -12.33
CA LEU A 141 4.17 -8.61 -12.43
C LEU A 141 4.57 -9.20 -11.07
N CYS A 142 5.37 -8.49 -10.27
CA CYS A 142 5.74 -8.92 -8.92
C CYS A 142 4.53 -8.97 -7.99
N GLU A 143 3.60 -8.01 -8.06
CA GLU A 143 2.34 -8.03 -7.30
C GLU A 143 1.49 -9.26 -7.68
N LEU A 144 1.40 -9.59 -8.97
CA LEU A 144 0.70 -10.78 -9.43
C LEU A 144 1.38 -12.07 -8.94
N ALA A 145 2.71 -12.12 -8.93
CA ALA A 145 3.46 -13.27 -8.44
C ALA A 145 3.25 -13.45 -6.93
N ALA A 146 3.32 -12.37 -6.16
CA ALA A 146 3.07 -12.40 -4.73
C ALA A 146 1.67 -12.93 -4.38
N ALA A 147 0.67 -12.64 -5.23
CA ALA A 147 -0.69 -13.16 -5.09
C ALA A 147 -0.80 -14.66 -5.37
N ASN A 148 -0.03 -15.13 -6.34
CA ASN A 148 -0.08 -16.53 -6.79
C ASN A 148 0.90 -17.46 -6.05
N THR A 149 1.77 -16.89 -5.20
CA THR A 149 2.48 -17.69 -4.21
C THR A 149 1.45 -18.11 -3.16
N ALA A 150 1.13 -19.38 -3.08
CA ALA A 150 0.28 -19.93 -2.01
C ALA A 150 0.95 -19.64 -0.67
N VAL A 151 0.59 -18.50 -0.06
CA VAL A 151 0.99 -18.19 1.31
C VAL A 151 0.22 -19.13 2.21
N PRO A 152 0.87 -19.94 3.06
CA PRO A 152 0.19 -20.77 4.03
C PRO A 152 -0.85 -19.94 4.80
N GLU A 153 -2.00 -20.52 5.12
CA GLU A 153 -3.11 -19.80 5.80
C GLU A 153 -2.65 -19.10 7.10
N ALA A 154 -1.67 -19.68 7.77
CA ALA A 154 -0.98 -19.10 8.92
C ALA A 154 -0.31 -17.75 8.59
N ASP A 155 0.34 -17.62 7.42
CA ASP A 155 1.00 -16.38 7.00
C ASP A 155 0.00 -15.32 6.50
N ALA A 156 -1.13 -15.73 5.95
CA ALA A 156 -2.22 -14.82 5.59
C ALA A 156 -2.84 -14.17 6.84
N HIS A 157 -3.05 -14.94 7.92
CA HIS A 157 -3.48 -14.43 9.21
C HIS A 157 -2.42 -13.50 9.85
N HIS A 158 -1.15 -13.87 9.80
CA HIS A 158 -0.07 -13.03 10.30
C HIS A 158 0.00 -11.70 9.54
N ARG A 159 -0.09 -11.72 8.22
CA ARG A 159 -0.09 -10.51 7.39
C ARG A 159 -1.28 -9.58 7.70
N LYS A 160 -2.51 -10.13 7.87
CA LYS A 160 -3.68 -9.35 8.29
C LYS A 160 -3.47 -8.67 9.65
N ARG A 161 -2.82 -9.37 10.60
CA ARG A 161 -2.49 -8.83 11.92
C ARG A 161 -1.45 -7.70 11.82
N GLN A 162 -0.43 -7.86 10.99
CA GLN A 162 0.59 -6.82 10.75
C GLN A 162 -0.01 -5.56 10.11
N VAL A 163 -0.89 -5.72 9.11
CA VAL A 163 -1.60 -4.60 8.47
C VAL A 163 -2.46 -3.86 9.50
N LEU A 164 -3.19 -4.59 10.35
CA LEU A 164 -3.99 -3.97 11.41
C LEU A 164 -3.13 -3.22 12.41
N VAL A 165 -2.00 -3.80 12.85
CA VAL A 165 -1.05 -3.15 13.77
C VAL A 165 -0.47 -1.88 13.15
N GLN A 166 -0.14 -1.89 11.86
CA GLN A 166 0.35 -0.70 11.17
C GLN A 166 -0.74 0.40 11.11
N ALA A 167 -1.96 0.04 10.79
CA ALA A 167 -3.09 0.98 10.80
C ALA A 167 -3.34 1.59 12.20
N ILE A 168 -3.22 0.78 13.26
CA ILE A 168 -3.30 1.26 14.65
C ILE A 168 -2.19 2.27 14.93
N ARG A 169 -0.95 2.01 14.50
CA ARG A 169 0.18 2.95 14.70
C ARG A 169 -0.07 4.29 14.03
N GLU A 170 -0.59 4.28 12.82
CA GLU A 170 -0.93 5.50 12.08
C GLU A 170 -2.05 6.26 12.77
N TRP A 171 -3.12 5.58 13.12
CA TRP A 171 -4.24 6.18 13.87
C TRP A 171 -3.79 6.82 15.19
N VAL A 172 -2.92 6.16 15.96
CA VAL A 172 -2.36 6.70 17.21
C VAL A 172 -1.56 7.98 16.95
N LYS A 173 -0.75 8.02 15.91
CA LYS A 173 0.02 9.22 15.53
C LYS A 173 -0.87 10.38 15.13
N GLU A 174 -1.95 10.13 14.41
CA GLU A 174 -2.92 11.16 13.99
C GLU A 174 -3.72 11.70 15.16
N ASN A 175 -4.09 10.84 16.12
CA ASN A 175 -4.93 11.19 17.27
C ASN A 175 -4.15 11.56 18.54
N ARG A 176 -2.82 11.72 18.48
CA ARG A 176 -1.95 11.91 19.66
C ARG A 176 -2.22 13.16 20.47
N ARG A 177 -2.91 14.16 19.91
CA ARG A 177 -3.25 15.43 20.58
C ARG A 177 -4.64 15.45 21.25
N GLY A 178 -5.40 14.36 21.14
CA GLY A 178 -6.75 14.29 21.66
C GLY A 178 -6.93 13.29 22.79
N ASP A 179 -8.17 12.87 22.98
CA ASP A 179 -8.52 11.76 23.86
C ASP A 179 -8.06 10.45 23.24
N LEU A 180 -6.79 10.12 23.47
CA LEU A 180 -6.14 8.90 22.99
C LEU A 180 -6.29 7.81 24.06
N SER A 181 -7.22 6.90 23.86
CA SER A 181 -7.45 5.76 24.74
C SER A 181 -7.54 4.45 23.95
N VAL A 182 -7.25 3.33 24.62
CA VAL A 182 -7.38 2.00 24.02
C VAL A 182 -8.82 1.74 23.60
N GLN A 183 -9.79 2.17 24.38
CA GLN A 183 -11.22 2.03 24.09
C GLN A 183 -11.60 2.76 22.79
N ARG A 184 -11.12 3.98 22.64
CA ARG A 184 -11.40 4.79 21.45
C ARG A 184 -10.71 4.22 20.21
N CYS A 185 -9.49 3.75 20.36
CA CYS A 185 -8.78 3.05 19.29
C CYS A 185 -9.55 1.79 18.87
N ALA A 186 -9.95 0.97 19.84
CA ALA A 186 -10.69 -0.25 19.59
C ALA A 186 -12.05 0.02 18.90
N ALA A 187 -12.76 1.09 19.31
CA ALA A 187 -13.99 1.51 18.65
C ALA A 187 -13.76 1.96 17.20
N ALA A 188 -12.68 2.70 16.92
CA ALA A 188 -12.35 3.15 15.58
C ALA A 188 -12.09 1.99 14.60
N PHE A 189 -11.53 0.89 15.09
CA PHE A 189 -11.25 -0.30 14.30
C PHE A 189 -12.33 -1.39 14.43
N GLN A 190 -13.40 -1.16 15.21
CA GLN A 190 -14.49 -2.10 15.48
C GLN A 190 -14.02 -3.43 16.10
N TYR A 191 -13.01 -3.36 16.97
CA TYR A 191 -12.48 -4.49 17.72
C TYR A 191 -12.73 -4.36 19.22
N ASN A 192 -12.66 -5.51 19.93
CA ASN A 192 -12.65 -5.52 21.38
C ASN A 192 -11.31 -4.93 21.90
N PRO A 193 -11.31 -4.04 22.94
CA PRO A 193 -10.10 -3.42 23.49
C PRO A 193 -9.04 -4.41 23.98
N ASP A 194 -9.47 -5.51 24.61
CA ASP A 194 -8.54 -6.52 25.12
C ASP A 194 -7.87 -7.29 23.98
N TYR A 195 -8.65 -7.65 22.96
CA TYR A 195 -8.11 -8.28 21.74
C TYR A 195 -7.08 -7.36 21.06
N LEU A 196 -7.42 -6.08 20.88
CA LEU A 196 -6.53 -5.12 20.22
C LEU A 196 -5.21 -4.94 21.00
N THR A 197 -5.29 -4.89 22.35
CA THR A 197 -4.12 -4.79 23.23
C THR A 197 -3.23 -6.03 23.16
N GLN A 198 -3.82 -7.22 23.18
CA GLN A 198 -3.08 -8.48 23.05
C GLN A 198 -2.43 -8.62 21.69
N LEU A 199 -3.18 -8.33 20.62
CA LEU A 199 -2.69 -8.36 19.25
C LEU A 199 -1.49 -7.42 19.08
N PHE A 200 -1.64 -6.15 19.49
CA PHE A 200 -0.58 -5.16 19.35
C PHE A 200 0.69 -5.57 20.11
N LYS A 201 0.55 -6.07 21.35
CA LYS A 201 1.68 -6.57 22.13
C LYS A 201 2.34 -7.80 21.49
N ALA A 202 1.54 -8.73 20.95
CA ALA A 202 2.07 -9.94 20.32
C ALA A 202 2.90 -9.61 19.06
N GLU A 203 2.47 -8.62 18.27
CA GLU A 203 3.14 -8.25 17.01
C GLU A 203 4.28 -7.25 17.19
N THR A 204 4.24 -6.40 18.25
CA THR A 204 5.23 -5.31 18.44
C THR A 204 6.17 -5.53 19.62
N GLY A 205 5.85 -6.44 20.53
CA GLY A 205 6.56 -6.67 21.77
C GLY A 205 6.22 -5.67 22.89
N GLU A 206 5.50 -4.59 22.62
CA GLU A 206 5.14 -3.58 23.62
C GLU A 206 3.62 -3.42 23.80
N PRO A 207 3.13 -3.08 25.00
CA PRO A 207 1.72 -2.80 25.22
C PRO A 207 1.24 -1.58 24.44
N LEU A 208 0.04 -1.64 23.83
CA LEU A 208 -0.55 -0.53 23.07
C LEU A 208 -0.61 0.79 23.88
N ARG A 209 -0.98 0.71 25.18
CA ARG A 209 -1.00 1.88 26.06
C ARG A 209 0.40 2.51 26.22
N HIS A 210 1.44 1.71 26.29
CA HIS A 210 2.83 2.16 26.37
C HIS A 210 3.21 2.92 25.08
N TYR A 211 2.92 2.35 23.93
CA TYR A 211 3.12 3.01 22.63
C TYR A 211 2.39 4.34 22.53
N MET A 212 1.12 4.41 22.97
CA MET A 212 0.34 5.66 23.00
C MET A 212 0.99 6.75 23.88
N ILE A 213 1.50 6.37 25.06
CA ILE A 213 2.23 7.29 25.94
C ILE A 213 3.50 7.78 25.23
N GLY A 214 4.26 6.90 24.62
CA GLY A 214 5.46 7.27 23.86
C GLY A 214 5.17 8.31 22.76
N CYS A 215 4.10 8.12 22.00
CA CYS A 215 3.67 9.09 20.97
C CYS A 215 3.31 10.47 21.56
N ARG A 216 2.64 10.51 22.71
CA ARG A 216 2.34 11.78 23.43
C ARG A 216 3.61 12.47 23.90
N LEU A 217 4.55 11.73 24.47
CA LEU A 217 5.82 12.28 24.95
C LEU A 217 6.71 12.79 23.81
N GLN A 218 6.70 12.13 22.64
CA GLN A 218 7.37 12.65 21.46
C GLN A 218 6.81 14.00 20.99
N GLU A 219 5.48 14.15 21.01
CA GLU A 219 4.85 15.44 20.71
C GLU A 219 5.16 16.49 21.80
N ALA A 220 5.18 16.09 23.08
CA ALA A 220 5.60 16.98 24.17
C ALA A 220 7.02 17.48 23.99
N LYS A 221 7.98 16.63 23.62
CA LYS A 221 9.37 17.01 23.29
C LYS A 221 9.41 18.04 22.17
N ARG A 222 8.65 17.81 21.11
CA ARG A 222 8.55 18.75 19.98
C ARG A 222 8.03 20.13 20.44
N LEU A 223 6.98 20.17 21.29
CA LEU A 223 6.43 21.41 21.80
C LEU A 223 7.38 22.12 22.77
N LEU A 224 8.08 21.37 23.63
CA LEU A 224 9.08 21.91 24.55
C LEU A 224 10.21 22.66 23.83
N LEU A 225 10.62 22.17 22.65
CA LEU A 225 11.72 22.73 21.88
C LEU A 225 11.30 23.85 20.91
N ASN A 226 10.06 23.83 20.42
CA ASN A 226 9.63 24.73 19.35
C ASN A 226 8.58 25.77 19.78
N THR A 227 8.24 25.83 21.07
CA THR A 227 7.26 26.80 21.59
C THR A 227 7.62 27.27 22.99
N ASP A 228 7.12 28.45 23.35
CA ASP A 228 7.25 29.04 24.71
C ASP A 228 6.12 28.63 25.65
N LEU A 229 5.29 27.66 25.29
CA LEU A 229 4.18 27.17 26.10
C LEU A 229 4.66 26.68 27.47
N HIS A 230 3.88 26.96 28.50
CA HIS A 230 4.16 26.43 29.84
C HIS A 230 4.07 24.91 29.86
N VAL A 231 4.84 24.26 30.71
CA VAL A 231 4.86 22.78 30.85
C VAL A 231 3.45 22.23 31.13
N ALA A 232 2.63 22.97 31.87
CA ALA A 232 1.25 22.58 32.14
C ALA A 232 0.37 22.62 30.88
N GLU A 233 0.53 23.64 30.04
CA GLU A 233 -0.20 23.76 28.77
C GLU A 233 0.19 22.62 27.80
N ILE A 234 1.50 22.31 27.72
CA ILE A 234 1.98 21.19 26.95
C ILE A 234 1.37 19.87 27.43
N ALA A 235 1.33 19.65 28.76
CA ALA A 235 0.74 18.43 29.33
C ALA A 235 -0.72 18.24 28.87
N TYR A 236 -1.53 19.29 28.94
CA TYR A 236 -2.92 19.24 28.48
C TYR A 236 -3.02 19.09 26.96
N GLN A 237 -2.18 19.79 26.20
CA GLN A 237 -2.20 19.75 24.75
C GLN A 237 -1.83 18.36 24.17
N VAL A 238 -0.97 17.61 24.86
CA VAL A 238 -0.62 16.24 24.50
C VAL A 238 -1.53 15.19 25.14
N GLY A 239 -2.63 15.62 25.75
CA GLY A 239 -3.71 14.75 26.24
C GLY A 239 -3.50 14.14 27.63
N PHE A 240 -2.64 14.70 28.48
CA PHE A 240 -2.61 14.35 29.90
C PHE A 240 -3.63 15.20 30.66
N GLN A 241 -4.43 14.55 31.50
CA GLN A 241 -5.42 15.22 32.32
C GLN A 241 -4.83 15.78 33.63
N ASP A 242 -3.65 15.31 34.05
CA ASP A 242 -2.94 15.72 35.24
C ASP A 242 -1.46 16.04 34.92
N VAL A 243 -1.08 17.27 35.23
CA VAL A 243 0.28 17.79 35.01
C VAL A 243 1.31 17.05 35.87
N LYS A 244 0.98 16.65 37.10
CA LYS A 244 1.91 15.88 37.97
C LYS A 244 2.17 14.51 37.37
N HIS A 245 1.13 13.85 36.85
CA HIS A 245 1.25 12.58 36.15
C HIS A 245 2.11 12.73 34.89
N PHE A 246 1.89 13.78 34.08
CA PHE A 246 2.74 14.09 32.93
C PHE A 246 4.20 14.25 33.32
N MET A 247 4.51 15.09 34.30
CA MET A 247 5.90 15.35 34.74
C MET A 247 6.61 14.08 35.22
N LYS A 248 5.90 13.25 35.99
CA LYS A 248 6.42 11.95 36.48
C LYS A 248 6.68 11.02 35.30
N THR A 249 5.73 10.86 34.39
CA THR A 249 5.84 9.98 33.22
C THR A 249 6.96 10.44 32.29
N PHE A 250 7.05 11.74 32.02
CA PHE A 250 8.12 12.31 31.19
C PHE A 250 9.50 12.04 31.80
N LYS A 251 9.67 12.27 33.13
CA LYS A 251 10.93 12.01 33.81
C LYS A 251 11.30 10.51 33.80
N GLN A 252 10.33 9.61 33.90
CA GLN A 252 10.56 8.17 33.82
C GLN A 252 11.05 7.73 32.44
N TRP A 253 10.58 8.37 31.37
CA TRP A 253 10.94 8.05 30.01
C TRP A 253 12.25 8.70 29.53
N GLU A 254 12.43 9.98 29.86
CA GLU A 254 13.54 10.81 29.36
C GLU A 254 14.67 10.99 30.39
N SER A 255 14.50 10.45 31.61
CA SER A 255 15.43 10.59 32.73
C SER A 255 15.64 12.00 33.26
N VAL A 256 15.01 13.00 32.65
CA VAL A 256 15.04 14.42 33.03
C VAL A 256 13.63 15.01 33.09
N THR A 257 13.46 16.11 33.83
CA THR A 257 12.17 16.81 33.84
C THR A 257 11.90 17.55 32.54
N PRO A 258 10.62 17.83 32.17
CA PRO A 258 10.30 18.62 30.98
C PRO A 258 11.03 19.97 30.93
N SER A 259 11.10 20.68 32.07
CA SER A 259 11.80 21.96 32.13
C SER A 259 13.30 21.83 31.93
N ALA A 260 13.94 20.80 32.50
CA ALA A 260 15.35 20.51 32.29
C ALA A 260 15.61 20.10 30.83
N TYR A 261 14.71 19.32 30.23
CA TYR A 261 14.79 18.93 28.83
C TYR A 261 14.79 20.15 27.90
N ARG A 262 13.87 21.12 28.15
CA ARG A 262 13.81 22.39 27.41
C ARG A 262 15.14 23.16 27.55
N GLN A 263 15.63 23.34 28.77
CA GLN A 263 16.86 24.12 29.02
C GLN A 263 18.11 23.50 28.36
N THR A 264 18.23 22.19 28.41
CA THR A 264 19.42 21.50 27.90
C THR A 264 19.47 21.52 26.37
N HIS A 265 18.32 21.34 25.70
CA HIS A 265 18.26 21.24 24.23
C HIS A 265 18.05 22.62 23.55
N TYR A 266 17.46 23.61 24.24
CA TYR A 266 17.34 24.97 23.70
C TYR A 266 18.71 25.65 23.54
N ARG A 267 19.67 25.31 24.41
CA ARG A 267 21.04 25.85 24.35
C ARG A 267 21.89 25.30 23.21
N THR A 268 21.55 24.17 22.63
CA THR A 268 22.29 23.55 21.52
C THR A 268 21.93 24.11 20.15
N HIS A 269 20.88 24.93 20.04
CA HIS A 269 20.48 25.58 18.77
C HIS A 269 20.87 27.09 18.68
N ILE A 270 21.53 27.65 19.69
CA ILE A 270 22.11 28.99 19.61
C ILE A 270 23.56 28.79 19.16
N ASN A 271 23.81 28.95 17.86
CA ASN A 271 25.18 29.23 17.37
C ASN A 271 25.59 30.58 17.93
N THR A 272 26.38 30.60 18.97
CA THR A 272 27.17 31.79 19.33
C THR A 272 28.26 31.91 18.28
N GLU A 273 28.15 32.95 17.43
CA GLU A 273 29.30 33.44 16.62
C GLU A 273 30.47 33.78 17.52
#